data_7e117de83e4f8e89b782c3612714786a
#
_entry.id   7e117de83e4f8e89b782c3612714786a
#
_cell.length_a   1.000
_cell.length_b   1.000
_cell.length_c   1.000
_cell.angle_alpha   90.00
_cell.angle_beta   90.00
_cell.angle_gamma   90.00
#
_symmetry.space_group_name_H-M   'P 1'
#
loop_
_entity.id
_entity.type
_entity.pdbx_description
1 polymer ?
#
loop_
_entity_poly.entity_id
_entity_poly.type
_entity_poly.pdbx_seq_one_letter_code
_entity_poly.pdbx_strand_id
1 'polypeptide(L)'
;MEKKDIVSYNYDELQDEIKSIGEKPFRAKQIYAWLHEKLAEEFDEMTNLSKALREKLDQAYEIRKVKVVAHQISKVDPTEKFLFELEDGNRIESVLMKYNYGNSVCISSQVGCRMGCRFCASTLDGLERNLTTSEMLRQIYQIQKMTGERVSNVVVMGTGEPLDNYDNFVKFIHMLSDEHGLNISQRSITASTCGIVPNIHRLAGEGLQITLALSLHGSSQEKRKKLMPIANKYELSEVLEACDDYYKQTGRRVTFEYSLVAGVNDGPDDVKELTGILKHRNCHLNLIPVNPIKERDFKKPDSKKAMEFQNKLEKNGINVTIRRERGSDIDGACGQLRRRYGAVIEERPDEDICED
;
A
#
# COMPACT_ATOMS: atom_id res chain seq x y z
N MET A 1 -20.34 -17.36 18.67
CA MET A 1 -19.20 -17.49 17.76
C MET A 1 -19.05 -16.15 17.06
N GLU A 2 -17.83 -15.67 16.91
CA GLU A 2 -17.55 -14.46 16.13
C GLU A 2 -17.95 -14.71 14.66
N LYS A 3 -18.67 -13.78 14.04
CA LYS A 3 -19.05 -13.90 12.64
C LYS A 3 -17.81 -13.76 11.74
N LYS A 4 -17.80 -14.48 10.63
CA LYS A 4 -16.71 -14.39 9.65
C LYS A 4 -16.94 -13.21 8.72
N ASP A 5 -15.88 -12.45 8.43
CA ASP A 5 -15.97 -11.36 7.44
C ASP A 5 -16.06 -11.93 6.02
N ILE A 6 -17.26 -11.85 5.43
CA ILE A 6 -17.56 -12.40 4.11
C ILE A 6 -16.77 -11.74 2.98
N VAL A 7 -16.30 -10.51 3.17
CA VAL A 7 -15.53 -9.75 2.16
C VAL A 7 -14.11 -10.30 2.00
N SER A 8 -13.61 -11.06 2.98
CA SER A 8 -12.29 -11.68 2.91
C SER A 8 -12.23 -12.96 2.06
N TYR A 9 -13.36 -13.51 1.64
CA TYR A 9 -13.40 -14.71 0.80
C TYR A 9 -13.19 -14.38 -0.67
N ASN A 10 -12.27 -15.07 -1.35
CA ASN A 10 -12.22 -15.06 -2.80
C ASN A 10 -13.43 -15.80 -3.40
N TYR A 11 -13.57 -15.75 -4.72
CA TYR A 11 -14.76 -16.30 -5.38
C TYR A 11 -14.97 -17.80 -5.13
N ASP A 12 -13.90 -18.60 -5.17
CA ASP A 12 -13.97 -20.06 -4.95
C ASP A 12 -14.26 -20.38 -3.49
N GLU A 13 -13.59 -19.73 -2.55
CA GLU A 13 -13.86 -19.86 -1.11
C GLU A 13 -15.30 -19.47 -0.79
N LEU A 14 -15.83 -18.40 -1.40
CA LEU A 14 -17.21 -17.99 -1.20
C LEU A 14 -18.19 -19.03 -1.75
N GLN A 15 -17.88 -19.68 -2.87
CA GLN A 15 -18.71 -20.78 -3.37
C GLN A 15 -18.81 -21.93 -2.36
N ASP A 16 -17.71 -22.30 -1.74
CA ASP A 16 -17.66 -23.37 -0.76
C ASP A 16 -18.39 -22.98 0.55
N GLU A 17 -18.23 -21.75 1.02
CA GLU A 17 -18.98 -21.21 2.14
C GLU A 17 -20.49 -21.19 1.87
N ILE A 18 -20.93 -20.78 0.69
CA ILE A 18 -22.35 -20.75 0.31
C ILE A 18 -22.94 -22.18 0.24
N LYS A 19 -22.17 -23.15 -0.26
CA LYS A 19 -22.57 -24.57 -0.20
C LYS A 19 -22.69 -25.06 1.24
N SER A 20 -21.76 -24.67 2.13
CA SER A 20 -21.74 -25.12 3.53
C SER A 20 -22.99 -24.72 4.31
N ILE A 21 -23.58 -23.57 3.96
CA ILE A 21 -24.86 -23.11 4.52
C ILE A 21 -26.09 -23.68 3.79
N GLY A 22 -25.92 -24.65 2.86
CA GLY A 22 -27.00 -25.32 2.16
C GLY A 22 -27.61 -24.53 1.00
N GLU A 23 -26.90 -23.52 0.48
CA GLU A 23 -27.34 -22.71 -0.65
C GLU A 23 -26.69 -23.16 -1.98
N LYS A 24 -27.32 -22.80 -3.10
CA LYS A 24 -26.82 -23.17 -4.43
C LYS A 24 -25.57 -22.37 -4.79
N PRO A 25 -24.52 -22.98 -5.38
CA PRO A 25 -23.24 -22.31 -5.69
C PRO A 25 -23.36 -21.04 -6.53
N PHE A 26 -24.34 -20.96 -7.46
CA PHE A 26 -24.53 -19.77 -8.27
C PHE A 26 -24.89 -18.51 -7.45
N ARG A 27 -25.35 -18.68 -6.19
CA ARG A 27 -25.60 -17.56 -5.29
C ARG A 27 -24.30 -16.83 -4.91
N ALA A 28 -23.17 -17.57 -4.86
CA ALA A 28 -21.87 -16.94 -4.62
C ALA A 28 -21.54 -15.85 -5.65
N LYS A 29 -21.85 -16.08 -6.93
CA LYS A 29 -21.65 -15.05 -7.97
C LYS A 29 -22.45 -13.78 -7.70
N GLN A 30 -23.71 -13.93 -7.27
CA GLN A 30 -24.57 -12.79 -6.96
C GLN A 30 -24.04 -12.03 -5.73
N ILE A 31 -23.65 -12.75 -4.67
CA ILE A 31 -23.12 -12.16 -3.43
C ILE A 31 -21.78 -11.48 -3.72
N TYR A 32 -20.87 -12.15 -4.45
CA TYR A 32 -19.56 -11.63 -4.80
C TYR A 32 -19.66 -10.31 -5.58
N ALA A 33 -20.54 -10.24 -6.58
CA ALA A 33 -20.80 -9.01 -7.33
C ALA A 33 -21.35 -7.89 -6.45
N TRP A 34 -22.21 -8.19 -5.46
CA TRP A 34 -22.65 -7.19 -4.50
C TRP A 34 -21.52 -6.66 -3.62
N LEU A 35 -20.65 -7.54 -3.12
CA LEU A 35 -19.56 -7.17 -2.24
C LEU A 35 -18.42 -6.43 -2.95
N HIS A 36 -18.03 -6.90 -4.16
CA HIS A 36 -16.78 -6.51 -4.82
C HIS A 36 -16.94 -5.68 -6.11
N GLU A 37 -18.15 -5.57 -6.67
CA GLU A 37 -18.48 -4.71 -7.82
C GLU A 37 -19.37 -3.54 -7.39
N LYS A 38 -20.47 -3.85 -6.66
CA LYS A 38 -21.44 -2.83 -6.18
C LYS A 38 -21.07 -2.23 -4.83
N LEU A 39 -20.08 -2.81 -4.14
CA LEU A 39 -19.52 -2.33 -2.88
C LEU A 39 -20.54 -2.22 -1.74
N ALA A 40 -21.45 -3.21 -1.65
CA ALA A 40 -22.45 -3.26 -0.60
C ALA A 40 -21.82 -3.30 0.80
N GLU A 41 -22.46 -2.66 1.75
CA GLU A 41 -22.06 -2.60 3.17
C GLU A 41 -23.05 -3.30 4.09
N GLU A 42 -24.22 -3.68 3.54
CA GLU A 42 -25.25 -4.40 4.26
C GLU A 42 -25.84 -5.50 3.38
N PHE A 43 -26.21 -6.64 3.99
CA PHE A 43 -26.87 -7.71 3.24
C PHE A 43 -28.22 -7.30 2.66
N ASP A 44 -28.90 -6.33 3.29
CA ASP A 44 -30.18 -5.83 2.81
C ASP A 44 -30.12 -5.05 1.50
N GLU A 45 -28.94 -4.53 1.14
CA GLU A 45 -28.71 -3.93 -0.18
C GLU A 45 -28.80 -4.95 -1.33
N MET A 46 -28.60 -6.24 -1.03
CA MET A 46 -28.55 -7.33 -2.03
C MET A 46 -29.94 -7.73 -2.54
N THR A 47 -30.62 -6.79 -3.20
CA THR A 47 -32.06 -6.88 -3.55
C THR A 47 -32.44 -8.02 -4.47
N ASN A 48 -31.51 -8.60 -5.24
CA ASN A 48 -31.75 -9.78 -6.08
C ASN A 48 -31.61 -11.12 -5.31
N LEU A 49 -31.31 -11.08 -4.01
CA LEU A 49 -31.35 -12.22 -3.11
C LEU A 49 -32.69 -12.24 -2.34
N SER A 50 -33.21 -13.42 -2.06
CA SER A 50 -34.41 -13.56 -1.23
C SER A 50 -34.14 -13.01 0.19
N LYS A 51 -35.19 -12.50 0.85
CA LYS A 51 -35.09 -12.02 2.24
C LYS A 51 -34.54 -13.11 3.16
N ALA A 52 -35.05 -14.33 3.04
CA ALA A 52 -34.58 -15.47 3.83
C ALA A 52 -33.06 -15.75 3.65
N LEU A 53 -32.52 -15.59 2.43
CA LEU A 53 -31.07 -15.75 2.21
C LEU A 53 -30.28 -14.61 2.82
N ARG A 54 -30.74 -13.35 2.72
CA ARG A 54 -30.09 -12.19 3.34
C ARG A 54 -30.03 -12.33 4.86
N GLU A 55 -31.13 -12.73 5.49
CA GLU A 55 -31.20 -13.01 6.93
C GLU A 55 -30.26 -14.16 7.33
N LYS A 56 -30.16 -15.22 6.54
CA LYS A 56 -29.25 -16.34 6.75
C LYS A 56 -27.78 -15.91 6.64
N LEU A 57 -27.45 -15.07 5.67
CA LEU A 57 -26.10 -14.50 5.52
C LEU A 57 -25.76 -13.62 6.72
N ASP A 58 -26.69 -12.74 7.13
CA ASP A 58 -26.46 -11.87 8.29
C ASP A 58 -26.30 -12.63 9.62
N GLN A 59 -26.91 -13.80 9.76
CA GLN A 59 -26.70 -14.65 10.94
C GLN A 59 -25.31 -15.29 10.96
N ALA A 60 -24.77 -15.69 9.81
CA ALA A 60 -23.54 -16.47 9.70
C ALA A 60 -22.29 -15.60 9.48
N TYR A 61 -22.43 -14.47 8.83
CA TYR A 61 -21.35 -13.61 8.39
C TYR A 61 -21.56 -12.15 8.79
N GLU A 62 -20.51 -11.38 8.67
CA GLU A 62 -20.52 -9.92 8.78
C GLU A 62 -19.86 -9.29 7.55
N ILE A 63 -20.20 -8.06 7.27
CA ILE A 63 -19.53 -7.21 6.28
C ILE A 63 -18.77 -6.16 7.09
N ARG A 64 -17.50 -6.43 7.41
CA ARG A 64 -16.66 -5.51 8.19
C ARG A 64 -16.53 -4.18 7.46
N LYS A 65 -16.61 -3.10 8.20
CA LYS A 65 -16.56 -1.73 7.66
C LYS A 65 -15.26 -1.05 8.07
N VAL A 66 -14.86 -0.07 7.29
CA VAL A 66 -13.84 0.90 7.68
C VAL A 66 -14.51 2.27 7.75
N LYS A 67 -14.30 3.00 8.83
CA LYS A 67 -14.91 4.32 9.06
C LYS A 67 -13.93 5.41 8.64
N VAL A 68 -14.36 6.36 7.81
CA VAL A 68 -13.56 7.55 7.51
C VAL A 68 -13.65 8.51 8.69
N VAL A 69 -12.53 8.73 9.38
CA VAL A 69 -12.46 9.63 10.55
C VAL A 69 -11.80 10.96 10.23
N ALA A 70 -11.04 11.03 9.13
CA ALA A 70 -10.54 12.29 8.58
C ALA A 70 -10.39 12.20 7.07
N HIS A 71 -10.65 13.31 6.38
CA HIS A 71 -10.49 13.45 4.94
C HIS A 71 -9.91 14.84 4.65
N GLN A 72 -8.76 14.85 3.99
CA GLN A 72 -8.07 16.09 3.59
C GLN A 72 -8.02 16.15 2.07
N ILE A 73 -8.38 17.29 1.51
CA ILE A 73 -8.36 17.57 0.07
C ILE A 73 -7.32 18.67 -0.17
N SER A 74 -6.33 18.38 -1.02
CA SER A 74 -5.32 19.36 -1.40
C SER A 74 -5.93 20.47 -2.26
N LYS A 75 -5.45 21.71 -2.03
CA LYS A 75 -5.82 22.89 -2.82
C LYS A 75 -4.81 23.17 -3.94
N VAL A 76 -3.65 22.49 -3.90
CA VAL A 76 -2.55 22.75 -4.84
C VAL A 76 -2.47 21.69 -5.95
N ASP A 77 -3.00 20.51 -5.72
CA ASP A 77 -3.04 19.44 -6.70
C ASP A 77 -4.24 18.47 -6.43
N PRO A 78 -4.62 17.62 -7.39
CA PRO A 78 -5.76 16.72 -7.22
C PRO A 78 -5.40 15.49 -6.35
N THR A 79 -4.99 15.73 -5.11
CA THR A 79 -4.68 14.70 -4.12
C THR A 79 -5.65 14.79 -2.94
N GLU A 80 -6.13 13.63 -2.50
CA GLU A 80 -7.00 13.52 -1.34
C GLU A 80 -6.43 12.47 -0.40
N LYS A 81 -6.42 12.74 0.89
CA LYS A 81 -5.94 11.82 1.92
C LYS A 81 -7.05 11.43 2.86
N PHE A 82 -7.15 10.14 3.14
CA PHE A 82 -8.15 9.51 3.98
C PHE A 82 -7.49 8.88 5.20
N LEU A 83 -8.07 9.08 6.36
CA LEU A 83 -7.77 8.34 7.58
C LEU A 83 -8.96 7.44 7.88
N PHE A 84 -8.72 6.14 7.90
CA PHE A 84 -9.72 5.13 8.22
C PHE A 84 -9.51 4.61 9.63
N GLU A 85 -10.61 4.41 10.36
CA GLU A 85 -10.66 3.68 11.61
C GLU A 85 -11.22 2.28 11.36
N LEU A 86 -10.52 1.29 11.84
CA LEU A 86 -10.88 -0.13 11.76
C LEU A 86 -11.75 -0.51 12.96
N GLU A 87 -12.38 -1.69 12.94
CA GLU A 87 -13.28 -2.14 14.02
C GLU A 87 -12.61 -2.27 15.39
N ASP A 88 -11.32 -2.54 15.41
CA ASP A 88 -10.51 -2.62 16.64
C ASP A 88 -9.99 -1.24 17.13
N GLY A 89 -10.45 -0.15 16.51
CA GLY A 89 -10.02 1.22 16.83
C GLY A 89 -8.69 1.62 16.22
N ASN A 90 -7.98 0.71 15.57
CA ASN A 90 -6.75 1.03 14.85
C ASN A 90 -7.01 1.93 13.65
N ARG A 91 -5.99 2.71 13.26
CA ARG A 91 -6.13 3.68 12.15
C ARG A 91 -5.09 3.45 11.07
N ILE A 92 -5.55 3.57 9.83
CA ILE A 92 -4.73 3.43 8.62
C ILE A 92 -5.01 4.58 7.66
N GLU A 93 -4.07 4.82 6.75
CA GLU A 93 -4.13 5.92 5.79
C GLU A 93 -4.18 5.42 4.36
N SER A 94 -4.90 6.15 3.51
CA SER A 94 -4.85 6.01 2.06
C SER A 94 -4.79 7.36 1.38
N VAL A 95 -4.22 7.38 0.17
CA VAL A 95 -4.10 8.60 -0.63
C VAL A 95 -4.67 8.35 -2.02
N LEU A 96 -5.66 9.12 -2.41
CA LEU A 96 -6.15 9.19 -3.78
C LEU A 96 -5.37 10.27 -4.54
N MET A 97 -4.82 9.89 -5.67
CA MET A 97 -4.10 10.78 -6.60
C MET A 97 -4.76 10.69 -7.97
N LYS A 98 -5.28 11.81 -8.46
CA LYS A 98 -5.92 11.86 -9.76
C LYS A 98 -4.91 12.23 -10.84
N TYR A 99 -4.87 11.46 -11.91
CA TYR A 99 -4.01 11.66 -13.08
C TYR A 99 -4.85 11.63 -14.35
N ASN A 100 -4.30 12.19 -15.43
CA ASN A 100 -4.97 12.18 -16.74
C ASN A 100 -5.21 10.76 -17.29
N TYR A 101 -4.44 9.78 -16.83
CA TYR A 101 -4.55 8.36 -17.21
C TYR A 101 -5.39 7.52 -16.23
N GLY A 102 -6.01 8.14 -15.23
CA GLY A 102 -6.90 7.49 -14.27
C GLY A 102 -6.50 7.74 -12.82
N ASN A 103 -7.37 7.33 -11.90
CA ASN A 103 -7.21 7.52 -10.47
C ASN A 103 -6.30 6.44 -9.90
N SER A 104 -5.30 6.83 -9.11
CA SER A 104 -4.39 5.96 -8.41
C SER A 104 -4.61 6.06 -6.90
N VAL A 105 -4.75 4.93 -6.22
CA VAL A 105 -4.88 4.89 -4.76
C VAL A 105 -3.66 4.23 -4.14
N CYS A 106 -3.06 4.93 -3.18
CA CYS A 106 -2.04 4.38 -2.30
C CYS A 106 -2.73 3.81 -1.06
N ILE A 107 -2.51 2.53 -0.76
CA ILE A 107 -3.13 1.83 0.37
C ILE A 107 -2.09 1.32 1.36
N SER A 108 -2.52 1.14 2.62
CA SER A 108 -1.78 0.49 3.68
C SER A 108 -1.98 -1.03 3.65
N SER A 109 -0.97 -1.79 4.09
CA SER A 109 -1.00 -3.25 4.21
C SER A 109 -0.92 -3.76 5.66
N GLN A 110 -0.56 -2.89 6.60
CA GLN A 110 -0.43 -3.21 8.03
C GLN A 110 -0.86 -2.01 8.88
N VAL A 111 -1.15 -2.25 10.15
CA VAL A 111 -1.21 -1.23 11.18
C VAL A 111 0.18 -1.11 11.79
N GLY A 112 0.88 0.00 11.50
CA GLY A 112 2.30 0.14 11.83
C GLY A 112 3.22 -0.67 10.90
N CYS A 113 4.51 -0.75 11.24
CA CYS A 113 5.49 -1.50 10.46
C CYS A 113 6.73 -1.82 11.31
N ARG A 114 7.17 -3.09 11.33
CA ARG A 114 8.34 -3.52 12.12
C ARG A 114 9.68 -3.39 11.39
N MET A 115 9.70 -2.91 10.14
CA MET A 115 10.94 -2.86 9.36
C MET A 115 11.93 -1.80 9.86
N GLY A 116 11.47 -0.80 10.60
CA GLY A 116 12.31 0.16 11.30
C GLY A 116 13.08 1.15 10.41
N CYS A 117 12.64 1.35 9.15
CA CYS A 117 13.26 2.32 8.24
C CYS A 117 13.33 3.70 8.89
N ARG A 118 14.55 4.26 9.01
CA ARG A 118 14.81 5.43 9.85
C ARG A 118 14.22 6.73 9.31
N PHE A 119 13.84 6.79 8.06
CA PHE A 119 13.19 7.94 7.41
C PHE A 119 11.66 7.83 7.36
N CYS A 120 11.08 6.74 7.87
CA CYS A 120 9.66 6.43 7.71
C CYS A 120 8.89 6.63 9.04
N ALA A 121 7.83 7.45 9.00
CA ALA A 121 6.97 7.69 10.14
C ALA A 121 6.16 6.45 10.56
N SER A 122 5.84 5.56 9.62
CA SER A 122 5.04 4.34 9.89
C SER A 122 5.76 3.30 10.75
N THR A 123 7.08 3.46 10.98
CA THR A 123 7.88 2.50 11.75
C THR A 123 8.12 2.93 13.21
N LEU A 124 7.67 4.13 13.59
CA LEU A 124 7.99 4.71 14.89
C LEU A 124 7.33 3.96 16.05
N ASP A 125 6.11 3.47 15.82
CA ASP A 125 5.31 2.75 16.83
C ASP A 125 5.41 1.21 16.67
N GLY A 126 6.25 0.73 15.75
CA GLY A 126 6.37 -0.70 15.43
C GLY A 126 5.21 -1.24 14.62
N LEU A 127 5.01 -2.55 14.68
CA LEU A 127 3.91 -3.28 14.03
C LEU A 127 2.89 -3.67 15.09
N GLU A 128 1.67 -3.21 14.93
CA GLU A 128 0.52 -3.68 15.72
C GLU A 128 0.00 -5.01 15.17
N ARG A 129 -0.45 -5.00 13.91
CA ARG A 129 -0.93 -6.19 13.21
C ARG A 129 -0.94 -6.07 11.69
N ASN A 130 -1.09 -7.19 11.05
CA ASN A 130 -1.38 -7.26 9.62
C ASN A 130 -2.82 -6.82 9.34
N LEU A 131 -3.05 -6.17 8.19
CA LEU A 131 -4.39 -5.97 7.66
C LEU A 131 -4.90 -7.27 7.03
N THR A 132 -6.19 -7.55 7.18
CA THR A 132 -6.86 -8.60 6.44
C THR A 132 -7.02 -8.21 4.97
N THR A 133 -7.30 -9.18 4.12
CA THR A 133 -7.61 -8.96 2.70
C THR A 133 -8.77 -7.98 2.54
N SER A 134 -9.82 -8.14 3.33
CA SER A 134 -10.98 -7.23 3.35
C SER A 134 -10.59 -5.79 3.71
N GLU A 135 -9.80 -5.60 4.77
CA GLU A 135 -9.37 -4.26 5.18
C GLU A 135 -8.51 -3.56 4.12
N MET A 136 -7.71 -4.30 3.35
CA MET A 136 -6.98 -3.74 2.21
C MET A 136 -7.93 -3.35 1.06
N LEU A 137 -8.91 -4.19 0.72
CA LEU A 137 -9.92 -3.90 -0.30
C LEU A 137 -10.81 -2.72 0.08
N ARG A 138 -11.24 -2.67 1.34
CA ARG A 138 -12.13 -1.63 1.88
C ARG A 138 -11.58 -0.22 1.76
N GLN A 139 -10.27 -0.01 1.81
CA GLN A 139 -9.66 1.29 1.56
C GLN A 139 -10.03 1.81 0.16
N ILE A 140 -9.99 0.94 -0.84
CA ILE A 140 -10.33 1.28 -2.22
C ILE A 140 -11.85 1.47 -2.37
N TYR A 141 -12.65 0.57 -1.78
CA TYR A 141 -14.10 0.61 -1.87
C TYR A 141 -14.67 1.90 -1.27
N GLN A 142 -14.22 2.29 -0.10
CA GLN A 142 -14.64 3.52 0.54
C GLN A 142 -14.27 4.77 -0.25
N ILE A 143 -13.07 4.81 -0.81
CA ILE A 143 -12.64 5.92 -1.68
C ILE A 143 -13.55 6.00 -2.91
N GLN A 144 -13.83 4.88 -3.60
CA GLN A 144 -14.74 4.88 -4.75
C GLN A 144 -16.16 5.32 -4.38
N LYS A 145 -16.69 4.86 -3.23
CA LYS A 145 -18.03 5.27 -2.76
C LYS A 145 -18.09 6.76 -2.45
N MET A 146 -17.08 7.30 -1.76
CA MET A 146 -17.07 8.71 -1.38
C MET A 146 -16.90 9.67 -2.56
N THR A 147 -16.05 9.29 -3.51
CA THR A 147 -15.73 10.15 -4.65
C THR A 147 -16.64 9.93 -5.85
N GLY A 148 -17.32 8.80 -5.93
CA GLY A 148 -18.07 8.37 -7.12
C GLY A 148 -17.17 8.04 -8.32
N GLU A 149 -15.84 7.99 -8.13
CA GLU A 149 -14.87 7.83 -9.19
C GLU A 149 -14.23 6.43 -9.16
N ARG A 150 -14.06 5.83 -10.35
CA ARG A 150 -13.37 4.53 -10.47
C ARG A 150 -11.88 4.67 -10.15
N VAL A 151 -11.36 3.77 -9.34
CA VAL A 151 -9.91 3.56 -9.15
C VAL A 151 -9.39 2.67 -10.27
N SER A 152 -8.33 3.12 -10.94
CA SER A 152 -7.71 2.41 -12.08
C SER A 152 -6.35 1.82 -11.74
N ASN A 153 -5.65 2.40 -10.76
CA ASN A 153 -4.31 1.99 -10.37
C ASN A 153 -4.22 1.90 -8.84
N VAL A 154 -3.48 0.93 -8.35
CA VAL A 154 -3.28 0.73 -6.91
C VAL A 154 -1.80 0.61 -6.61
N VAL A 155 -1.32 1.37 -5.63
CA VAL A 155 0.04 1.25 -5.12
C VAL A 155 -0.01 0.83 -3.65
N VAL A 156 0.57 -0.31 -3.33
CA VAL A 156 0.69 -0.79 -1.94
C VAL A 156 2.00 -0.26 -1.38
N MET A 157 1.97 1.05 -1.03
CA MET A 157 3.11 1.85 -0.57
C MET A 157 2.76 2.71 0.65
N GLY A 158 1.62 2.47 1.28
CA GLY A 158 1.20 3.12 2.51
C GLY A 158 1.90 2.54 3.74
N THR A 159 1.20 2.49 4.86
CA THR A 159 1.73 1.93 6.10
C THR A 159 1.86 0.40 5.98
N GLY A 160 3.06 -0.11 6.31
CA GLY A 160 3.34 -1.54 6.36
C GLY A 160 4.35 -2.03 5.32
N GLU A 161 4.72 -3.29 5.45
CA GLU A 161 5.51 -4.06 4.48
C GLU A 161 4.61 -5.17 3.90
N PRO A 162 4.17 -5.07 2.64
CA PRO A 162 3.23 -6.04 2.09
C PRO A 162 3.78 -7.46 2.04
N LEU A 163 5.08 -7.64 1.84
CA LEU A 163 5.69 -8.98 1.85
C LEU A 163 5.83 -9.57 3.27
N ASP A 164 5.63 -8.77 4.32
CA ASP A 164 5.51 -9.26 5.69
C ASP A 164 4.07 -9.70 6.02
N ASN A 165 3.09 -9.18 5.27
CA ASN A 165 1.69 -9.61 5.27
C ASN A 165 1.35 -10.45 4.02
N TYR A 166 2.19 -11.40 3.69
CA TYR A 166 2.27 -12.04 2.38
C TYR A 166 0.96 -12.67 1.91
N ASP A 167 0.36 -13.55 2.71
CA ASP A 167 -0.79 -14.34 2.25
C ASP A 167 -2.04 -13.47 2.02
N ASN A 168 -2.31 -12.51 2.93
CA ASN A 168 -3.38 -11.53 2.72
C ASN A 168 -3.09 -10.63 1.51
N PHE A 169 -1.83 -10.23 1.31
CA PHE A 169 -1.43 -9.39 0.19
C PHE A 169 -1.60 -10.10 -1.17
N VAL A 170 -1.16 -11.35 -1.29
CA VAL A 170 -1.35 -12.12 -2.54
C VAL A 170 -2.83 -12.34 -2.83
N LYS A 171 -3.59 -12.73 -1.81
CA LYS A 171 -5.06 -12.88 -1.92
C LYS A 171 -5.74 -11.56 -2.33
N PHE A 172 -5.32 -10.44 -1.74
CA PHE A 172 -5.80 -9.11 -2.12
C PHE A 172 -5.58 -8.82 -3.60
N ILE A 173 -4.39 -9.14 -4.17
CA ILE A 173 -4.11 -8.92 -5.60
C ILE A 173 -5.05 -9.75 -6.46
N HIS A 174 -5.25 -11.03 -6.14
CA HIS A 174 -6.17 -11.91 -6.88
C HIS A 174 -7.59 -11.35 -6.85
N MET A 175 -8.11 -10.99 -5.67
CA MET A 175 -9.47 -10.48 -5.53
C MET A 175 -9.67 -9.11 -6.20
N LEU A 176 -8.65 -8.23 -6.13
CA LEU A 176 -8.69 -6.92 -6.77
C LEU A 176 -8.73 -7.03 -8.30
N SER A 177 -8.09 -8.05 -8.86
CA SER A 177 -8.03 -8.30 -10.30
C SER A 177 -9.07 -9.30 -10.81
N ASP A 178 -9.92 -9.83 -9.93
CA ASP A 178 -10.97 -10.79 -10.29
C ASP A 178 -12.00 -10.13 -11.23
N GLU A 179 -12.36 -10.84 -12.31
CA GLU A 179 -13.32 -10.36 -13.30
C GLU A 179 -14.76 -10.19 -12.76
N HIS A 180 -15.07 -10.86 -11.64
CA HIS A 180 -16.37 -10.75 -10.96
C HIS A 180 -16.41 -9.62 -9.91
N GLY A 181 -15.29 -8.91 -9.71
CA GLY A 181 -15.15 -7.79 -8.77
C GLY A 181 -14.77 -6.48 -9.46
N LEU A 182 -13.84 -5.72 -8.86
CA LEU A 182 -13.39 -4.44 -9.43
C LEU A 182 -12.65 -4.58 -10.75
N ASN A 183 -12.10 -5.77 -11.04
CA ASN A 183 -11.39 -6.09 -12.27
C ASN A 183 -10.29 -5.05 -12.60
N ILE A 184 -9.45 -4.75 -11.62
CA ILE A 184 -8.28 -3.88 -11.82
C ILE A 184 -7.15 -4.74 -12.38
N SER A 185 -6.64 -4.34 -13.55
CA SER A 185 -5.52 -5.07 -14.18
C SER A 185 -4.33 -5.19 -13.23
N GLN A 186 -3.77 -6.40 -13.09
CA GLN A 186 -2.56 -6.61 -12.28
C GLN A 186 -1.39 -5.71 -12.71
N ARG A 187 -1.32 -5.34 -13.99
CA ARG A 187 -0.33 -4.39 -14.51
C ARG A 187 -0.46 -2.99 -13.96
N SER A 188 -1.64 -2.65 -13.43
CA SER A 188 -1.93 -1.38 -12.76
C SER A 188 -1.74 -1.45 -11.24
N ILE A 189 -1.20 -2.57 -10.73
CA ILE A 189 -0.89 -2.75 -9.31
C ILE A 189 0.63 -2.70 -9.13
N THR A 190 1.08 -1.85 -8.21
CA THR A 190 2.49 -1.78 -7.80
C THR A 190 2.59 -2.06 -6.31
N ALA A 191 3.50 -2.95 -5.94
CA ALA A 191 3.79 -3.23 -4.54
C ALA A 191 5.23 -2.85 -4.20
N SER A 192 5.41 -2.09 -3.12
CA SER A 192 6.73 -1.78 -2.59
C SER A 192 7.16 -2.80 -1.56
N THR A 193 8.46 -3.10 -1.51
CA THR A 193 9.05 -3.93 -0.46
C THR A 193 10.40 -3.39 -0.03
N CYS A 194 10.69 -3.54 1.26
CA CYS A 194 12.02 -3.25 1.80
C CYS A 194 13.06 -4.34 1.45
N GLY A 195 12.66 -5.44 0.78
CA GLY A 195 13.56 -6.49 0.34
C GLY A 195 13.60 -7.71 1.26
N ILE A 196 12.44 -8.29 1.57
CA ILE A 196 12.34 -9.61 2.24
C ILE A 196 12.63 -10.69 1.20
N VAL A 197 13.91 -11.06 1.06
CA VAL A 197 14.44 -11.92 -0.01
C VAL A 197 13.63 -13.21 -0.22
N PRO A 198 13.33 -14.04 0.81
CA PRO A 198 12.54 -15.26 0.59
C PRO A 198 11.16 -14.97 0.00
N ASN A 199 10.52 -13.86 0.39
CA ASN A 199 9.18 -13.53 -0.08
C ASN A 199 9.18 -12.87 -1.45
N ILE A 200 10.30 -12.25 -1.89
CA ILE A 200 10.46 -11.83 -3.28
C ILE A 200 10.53 -13.06 -4.21
N HIS A 201 11.33 -14.08 -3.85
CA HIS A 201 11.39 -15.33 -4.60
C HIS A 201 10.04 -16.06 -4.64
N ARG A 202 9.33 -16.10 -3.50
CA ARG A 202 7.97 -16.66 -3.44
C ARG A 202 7.02 -15.91 -4.37
N LEU A 203 7.05 -14.57 -4.35
CA LEU A 203 6.19 -13.73 -5.21
C LEU A 203 6.50 -13.92 -6.70
N ALA A 204 7.75 -14.15 -7.06
CA ALA A 204 8.14 -14.45 -8.45
C ALA A 204 7.46 -15.72 -8.98
N GLY A 205 7.22 -16.71 -8.11
CA GLY A 205 6.56 -17.97 -8.44
C GLY A 205 5.02 -17.92 -8.48
N GLU A 206 4.39 -16.84 -8.01
CA GLU A 206 2.91 -16.74 -7.97
C GLU A 206 2.26 -16.50 -9.35
N GLY A 207 3.03 -16.25 -10.40
CA GLY A 207 2.50 -15.95 -11.75
C GLY A 207 1.81 -14.59 -11.88
N LEU A 208 1.95 -13.72 -10.88
CA LEU A 208 1.35 -12.39 -10.86
C LEU A 208 2.05 -11.42 -11.82
N GLN A 209 1.25 -10.51 -12.42
CA GLN A 209 1.74 -9.51 -13.37
C GLN A 209 1.86 -8.10 -12.77
N ILE A 210 2.07 -8.00 -11.46
CA ILE A 210 2.22 -6.71 -10.77
C ILE A 210 3.61 -6.10 -11.01
N THR A 211 3.76 -4.83 -10.72
CA THR A 211 5.06 -4.15 -10.67
C THR A 211 5.64 -4.25 -9.26
N LEU A 212 6.83 -4.83 -9.13
CA LEU A 212 7.58 -4.82 -7.87
C LEU A 212 8.41 -3.54 -7.79
N ALA A 213 8.29 -2.82 -6.67
CA ALA A 213 9.10 -1.65 -6.35
C ALA A 213 9.99 -1.96 -5.14
N LEU A 214 11.30 -2.08 -5.37
CA LEU A 214 12.24 -2.30 -4.27
C LEU A 214 12.63 -0.97 -3.62
N SER A 215 12.40 -0.85 -2.33
CA SER A 215 12.94 0.19 -1.46
C SER A 215 14.47 0.00 -1.32
N LEU A 216 15.23 0.58 -2.25
CA LEU A 216 16.71 0.46 -2.29
C LEU A 216 17.35 1.39 -1.26
N HIS A 217 17.09 2.68 -1.33
CA HIS A 217 17.43 3.79 -0.44
C HIS A 217 18.93 3.94 -0.07
N GLY A 218 19.78 3.01 -0.44
CA GLY A 218 21.22 3.07 -0.26
C GLY A 218 21.95 2.57 -1.50
N SER A 219 23.03 3.26 -1.90
CA SER A 219 23.86 2.91 -3.04
C SER A 219 24.89 1.83 -2.71
N SER A 220 25.13 1.57 -1.41
CA SER A 220 25.97 0.49 -0.91
C SER A 220 25.33 -0.19 0.30
N GLN A 221 25.87 -1.32 0.70
CA GLN A 221 25.39 -2.07 1.88
C GLN A 221 25.49 -1.24 3.14
N GLU A 222 26.58 -0.50 3.35
CA GLU A 222 26.79 0.33 4.54
C GLU A 222 25.77 1.46 4.60
N LYS A 223 25.51 2.14 3.48
CA LYS A 223 24.52 3.22 3.41
C LYS A 223 23.10 2.67 3.61
N ARG A 224 22.82 1.52 3.04
CA ARG A 224 21.53 0.86 3.22
C ARG A 224 21.30 0.45 4.68
N LYS A 225 22.30 -0.10 5.37
CA LYS A 225 22.24 -0.41 6.82
C LYS A 225 21.98 0.83 7.68
N LYS A 226 22.51 2.00 7.30
CA LYS A 226 22.25 3.25 8.03
C LYS A 226 20.80 3.72 7.95
N LEU A 227 20.12 3.43 6.86
CA LEU A 227 18.74 3.89 6.59
C LEU A 227 17.68 2.81 6.86
N MET A 228 18.01 1.54 6.64
CA MET A 228 17.08 0.42 6.67
C MET A 228 17.64 -0.74 7.49
N PRO A 229 17.12 -1.01 8.70
CA PRO A 229 17.60 -2.10 9.54
C PRO A 229 17.50 -3.49 8.90
N ILE A 230 16.58 -3.71 7.96
CA ILE A 230 16.45 -4.98 7.22
C ILE A 230 17.74 -5.35 6.47
N ALA A 231 18.56 -4.38 6.12
CA ALA A 231 19.86 -4.59 5.49
C ALA A 231 20.91 -5.29 6.39
N ASN A 232 20.63 -5.43 7.69
CA ASN A 232 21.42 -6.28 8.58
C ASN A 232 21.07 -7.77 8.42
N LYS A 233 19.91 -8.09 7.86
CA LYS A 233 19.44 -9.47 7.63
C LYS A 233 19.73 -9.95 6.22
N TYR A 234 19.60 -9.08 5.23
CA TYR A 234 19.79 -9.42 3.81
C TYR A 234 20.82 -8.48 3.20
N GLU A 235 21.88 -9.05 2.63
CA GLU A 235 22.88 -8.28 1.91
C GLU A 235 22.31 -7.69 0.61
N LEU A 236 22.85 -6.55 0.19
CA LEU A 236 22.37 -5.86 -1.01
C LEU A 236 22.42 -6.74 -2.26
N SER A 237 23.46 -7.58 -2.39
CA SER A 237 23.61 -8.53 -3.49
C SER A 237 22.45 -9.52 -3.54
N GLU A 238 22.07 -10.11 -2.40
CA GLU A 238 20.97 -11.07 -2.30
C GLU A 238 19.63 -10.45 -2.71
N VAL A 239 19.39 -9.20 -2.26
CA VAL A 239 18.17 -8.45 -2.61
C VAL A 239 18.12 -8.14 -4.11
N LEU A 240 19.26 -7.77 -4.72
CA LEU A 240 19.35 -7.49 -6.16
C LEU A 240 19.17 -8.77 -6.98
N GLU A 241 19.76 -9.89 -6.56
CA GLU A 241 19.57 -11.21 -7.19
C GLU A 241 18.09 -11.63 -7.14
N ALA A 242 17.41 -11.45 -6.00
CA ALA A 242 15.99 -11.73 -5.90
C ALA A 242 15.14 -10.87 -6.86
N CYS A 243 15.51 -9.59 -7.05
CA CYS A 243 14.85 -8.72 -8.02
C CYS A 243 15.12 -9.16 -9.47
N ASP A 244 16.34 -9.61 -9.78
CA ASP A 244 16.69 -10.15 -11.09
C ASP A 244 15.92 -11.45 -11.38
N ASP A 245 15.74 -12.31 -10.38
CA ASP A 245 14.92 -13.53 -10.49
C ASP A 245 13.45 -13.22 -10.68
N TYR A 246 12.92 -12.22 -9.94
CA TYR A 246 11.55 -11.74 -10.15
C TYR A 246 11.34 -11.28 -11.61
N TYR A 247 12.27 -10.49 -12.14
CA TYR A 247 12.21 -10.06 -13.54
C TYR A 247 12.29 -11.23 -14.53
N LYS A 248 13.20 -12.19 -14.30
CA LYS A 248 13.35 -13.37 -15.17
C LYS A 248 12.07 -14.22 -15.22
N GLN A 249 11.41 -14.41 -14.08
CA GLN A 249 10.21 -15.27 -13.99
C GLN A 249 8.94 -14.56 -14.50
N THR A 250 8.80 -13.28 -14.22
CA THR A 250 7.55 -12.53 -14.50
C THR A 250 7.61 -11.71 -15.80
N GLY A 251 8.80 -11.40 -16.29
CA GLY A 251 9.00 -10.41 -17.36
C GLY A 251 8.69 -8.98 -16.95
N ARG A 252 8.36 -8.73 -15.68
CA ARG A 252 7.95 -7.41 -15.15
C ARG A 252 9.16 -6.62 -14.69
N ARG A 253 9.34 -5.43 -15.29
CA ARG A 253 10.41 -4.50 -14.89
C ARG A 253 10.28 -4.13 -13.40
N VAL A 254 11.40 -4.23 -12.66
CA VAL A 254 11.47 -3.79 -11.27
C VAL A 254 11.72 -2.28 -11.22
N THR A 255 11.01 -1.59 -10.32
CA THR A 255 11.30 -0.19 -9.98
C THR A 255 12.14 -0.16 -8.70
N PHE A 256 13.16 0.68 -8.67
CA PHE A 256 13.96 0.93 -7.46
C PHE A 256 13.57 2.28 -6.88
N GLU A 257 13.12 2.28 -5.64
CA GLU A 257 12.78 3.50 -4.90
C GLU A 257 13.99 3.97 -4.10
N TYR A 258 14.37 5.23 -4.24
CA TYR A 258 15.56 5.80 -3.61
C TYR A 258 15.22 7.10 -2.90
N SER A 259 15.03 7.04 -1.58
CA SER A 259 14.84 8.23 -0.75
C SER A 259 16.13 9.05 -0.74
N LEU A 260 16.10 10.21 -1.35
CA LEU A 260 17.25 11.11 -1.45
C LEU A 260 17.34 11.97 -0.19
N VAL A 261 18.42 11.77 0.59
CA VAL A 261 18.66 12.39 1.90
C VAL A 261 19.92 13.23 1.83
N ALA A 262 19.79 14.51 2.12
CA ALA A 262 20.90 15.48 2.04
C ALA A 262 22.10 15.07 2.92
N GLY A 263 23.28 14.97 2.30
CA GLY A 263 24.53 14.62 2.97
C GLY A 263 24.68 13.17 3.40
N VAL A 264 23.74 12.28 3.02
CA VAL A 264 23.76 10.86 3.38
C VAL A 264 23.96 9.98 2.15
N ASN A 265 23.16 10.18 1.11
CA ASN A 265 23.14 9.34 -0.09
C ASN A 265 22.91 10.15 -1.39
N ASP A 266 23.32 11.42 -1.40
CA ASP A 266 23.15 12.39 -2.49
C ASP A 266 24.48 12.86 -3.11
N GLY A 267 25.58 12.14 -2.84
CA GLY A 267 26.93 12.49 -3.27
C GLY A 267 27.34 11.89 -4.63
N PRO A 268 28.52 12.29 -5.15
CA PRO A 268 29.07 11.75 -6.41
C PRO A 268 29.34 10.24 -6.36
N ASP A 269 29.76 9.73 -5.19
CA ASP A 269 30.02 8.29 -5.01
C ASP A 269 28.73 7.49 -5.12
N ASP A 270 27.60 8.04 -4.65
CA ASP A 270 26.28 7.41 -4.80
C ASP A 270 25.89 7.25 -6.26
N VAL A 271 26.18 8.26 -7.09
CA VAL A 271 25.94 8.19 -8.54
C VAL A 271 26.75 7.04 -9.17
N LYS A 272 28.03 6.92 -8.79
CA LYS A 272 28.92 5.85 -9.30
C LYS A 272 28.45 4.47 -8.86
N GLU A 273 28.15 4.32 -7.57
CA GLU A 273 27.67 3.06 -6.98
C GLU A 273 26.31 2.64 -7.60
N LEU A 274 25.34 3.55 -7.67
CA LEU A 274 24.02 3.30 -8.31
C LEU A 274 24.18 2.93 -9.79
N THR A 275 25.07 3.60 -10.51
CA THR A 275 25.35 3.27 -11.91
C THR A 275 25.88 1.84 -12.02
N GLY A 276 26.83 1.43 -11.16
CA GLY A 276 27.35 0.06 -11.13
C GLY A 276 26.27 -0.98 -10.84
N ILE A 277 25.34 -0.69 -9.94
CA ILE A 277 24.25 -1.58 -9.57
C ILE A 277 23.20 -1.70 -10.69
N LEU A 278 22.81 -0.59 -11.35
CA LEU A 278 21.58 -0.51 -12.14
C LEU A 278 21.80 -0.57 -13.65
N LYS A 279 23.00 -0.22 -14.16
CA LYS A 279 23.26 -0.04 -15.61
C LYS A 279 22.91 -1.24 -16.49
N HIS A 280 23.02 -2.44 -15.96
CA HIS A 280 22.78 -3.70 -16.72
C HIS A 280 21.43 -4.35 -16.39
N ARG A 281 20.55 -3.65 -15.63
CA ARG A 281 19.25 -4.15 -15.24
C ARG A 281 18.15 -3.45 -16.04
N ASN A 282 17.15 -4.20 -16.45
CA ASN A 282 15.92 -3.61 -17.01
C ASN A 282 15.06 -3.06 -15.88
N CYS A 283 15.40 -1.87 -15.41
CA CYS A 283 14.80 -1.26 -14.23
C CYS A 283 14.47 0.22 -14.46
N HIS A 284 13.78 0.80 -13.49
CA HIS A 284 13.55 2.22 -13.36
C HIS A 284 13.96 2.66 -11.96
N LEU A 285 14.65 3.79 -11.83
CA LEU A 285 14.99 4.37 -10.55
C LEU A 285 14.08 5.57 -10.27
N ASN A 286 13.38 5.55 -9.15
CA ASN A 286 12.54 6.65 -8.71
C ASN A 286 13.18 7.36 -7.51
N LEU A 287 13.67 8.57 -7.73
CA LEU A 287 14.24 9.41 -6.67
C LEU A 287 13.12 10.08 -5.88
N ILE A 288 13.13 9.90 -4.57
CA ILE A 288 12.12 10.46 -3.66
C ILE A 288 12.84 11.40 -2.71
N PRO A 289 12.82 12.73 -2.92
CA PRO A 289 13.31 13.65 -1.90
C PRO A 289 12.63 13.36 -0.57
N VAL A 290 13.43 13.09 0.49
CA VAL A 290 12.88 12.69 1.78
C VAL A 290 11.94 13.74 2.35
N ASN A 291 10.81 13.33 2.89
CA ASN A 291 9.95 14.21 3.68
C ASN A 291 10.45 14.18 5.13
N PRO A 292 10.93 15.31 5.68
CA PRO A 292 11.37 15.36 7.05
C PRO A 292 10.25 14.99 8.02
N ILE A 293 10.60 14.23 9.04
CA ILE A 293 9.71 13.94 10.18
C ILE A 293 10.34 14.51 11.46
N LYS A 294 9.52 14.96 12.40
CA LYS A 294 9.98 15.66 13.62
C LYS A 294 10.93 14.81 14.47
N GLU A 295 10.76 13.50 14.43
CA GLU A 295 11.50 12.53 15.24
C GLU A 295 12.84 12.10 14.64
N ARG A 296 13.25 12.65 13.48
CA ARG A 296 14.48 12.28 12.77
C ARG A 296 15.14 13.49 12.13
N ASP A 297 16.47 13.50 12.14
CA ASP A 297 17.28 14.62 11.64
C ASP A 297 17.56 14.58 10.13
N PHE A 298 16.80 13.80 9.36
CA PHE A 298 16.99 13.72 7.91
C PHE A 298 16.44 14.96 7.20
N LYS A 299 17.25 15.49 6.28
CA LYS A 299 16.92 16.72 5.54
C LYS A 299 16.69 16.42 4.08
N LYS A 300 15.69 17.09 3.51
CA LYS A 300 15.43 17.10 2.07
C LYS A 300 16.62 17.79 1.37
N PRO A 301 17.15 17.22 0.27
CA PRO A 301 18.16 17.91 -0.52
C PRO A 301 17.52 19.11 -1.25
N ASP A 302 18.35 20.11 -1.56
CA ASP A 302 17.97 21.20 -2.43
C ASP A 302 17.54 20.66 -3.80
N SER A 303 16.48 21.25 -4.37
CA SER A 303 15.92 20.86 -5.67
C SER A 303 16.98 20.89 -6.80
N LYS A 304 17.90 21.85 -6.77
CA LYS A 304 19.01 21.92 -7.73
C LYS A 304 19.94 20.72 -7.61
N LYS A 305 20.32 20.34 -6.37
CA LYS A 305 21.16 19.16 -6.12
C LYS A 305 20.46 17.87 -6.54
N ALA A 306 19.17 17.74 -6.25
CA ALA A 306 18.39 16.59 -6.68
C ALA A 306 18.35 16.45 -8.21
N MET A 307 18.16 17.56 -8.94
CA MET A 307 18.22 17.60 -10.42
C MET A 307 19.63 17.28 -10.95
N GLU A 308 20.68 17.81 -10.31
CA GLU A 308 22.07 17.48 -10.69
C GLU A 308 22.38 16.00 -10.50
N PHE A 309 21.87 15.40 -9.42
CA PHE A 309 22.00 13.98 -9.13
C PHE A 309 21.28 13.14 -10.21
N GLN A 310 20.03 13.49 -10.54
CA GLN A 310 19.29 12.86 -11.64
C GLN A 310 20.04 12.96 -12.96
N ASN A 311 20.46 14.16 -13.37
CA ASN A 311 21.15 14.41 -14.63
C ASN A 311 22.45 13.58 -14.76
N LYS A 312 23.18 13.38 -13.65
CA LYS A 312 24.38 12.53 -13.64
C LYS A 312 24.04 11.06 -13.86
N LEU A 313 22.97 10.55 -13.24
CA LEU A 313 22.50 9.18 -13.44
C LEU A 313 22.02 8.95 -14.89
N GLU A 314 21.26 9.90 -15.45
CA GLU A 314 20.80 9.86 -16.85
C GLU A 314 21.96 9.83 -17.83
N LYS A 315 23.01 10.65 -17.62
CA LYS A 315 24.23 10.66 -18.43
C LYS A 315 24.98 9.31 -18.37
N ASN A 316 24.83 8.57 -17.28
CA ASN A 316 25.38 7.23 -17.13
C ASN A 316 24.45 6.13 -17.69
N GLY A 317 23.33 6.50 -18.31
CA GLY A 317 22.40 5.56 -18.96
C GLY A 317 21.39 4.92 -18.00
N ILE A 318 21.17 5.51 -16.82
CA ILE A 318 20.14 5.03 -15.88
C ILE A 318 18.81 5.71 -16.21
N ASN A 319 17.75 4.91 -16.36
CA ASN A 319 16.37 5.42 -16.48
C ASN A 319 15.89 5.87 -15.11
N VAL A 320 15.84 7.18 -14.89
CA VAL A 320 15.57 7.78 -13.58
C VAL A 320 14.56 8.92 -13.64
N THR A 321 13.72 9.03 -12.62
CA THR A 321 12.80 10.17 -12.44
C THR A 321 12.87 10.67 -11.00
N ILE A 322 12.57 11.95 -10.79
CA ILE A 322 12.31 12.50 -9.46
C ILE A 322 10.79 12.51 -9.25
N ARG A 323 10.36 11.88 -8.17
CA ARG A 323 8.95 11.87 -7.76
C ARG A 323 8.52 13.30 -7.40
N ARG A 324 7.48 13.78 -8.07
CA ARG A 324 6.84 15.04 -7.69
C ARG A 324 6.15 14.90 -6.36
N GLU A 325 6.37 15.86 -5.48
CA GLU A 325 5.63 15.97 -4.22
C GLU A 325 4.15 16.25 -4.54
N ARG A 326 3.28 15.55 -3.84
CA ARG A 326 1.83 15.71 -3.95
C ARG A 326 1.23 15.95 -2.59
N GLY A 327 0.12 16.74 -2.55
CA GLY A 327 -0.53 17.08 -1.30
C GLY A 327 0.40 17.80 -0.33
N SER A 328 1.21 18.75 -0.82
CA SER A 328 2.19 19.48 0.01
C SER A 328 1.54 20.41 1.03
N ASP A 329 0.27 20.74 0.85
CA ASP A 329 -0.57 21.57 1.73
C ASP A 329 -1.43 20.75 2.70
N ILE A 330 -1.37 19.42 2.59
CA ILE A 330 -2.02 18.46 3.48
C ILE A 330 -0.97 17.49 4.05
N ASP A 331 -1.34 16.65 5.01
CA ASP A 331 -0.43 15.63 5.57
C ASP A 331 -0.18 14.48 4.55
N GLY A 332 0.23 14.84 3.31
CA GLY A 332 0.30 13.92 2.16
C GLY A 332 1.28 12.77 2.30
N ALA A 333 2.33 12.89 3.13
CA ALA A 333 3.29 11.82 3.35
C ALA A 333 2.73 10.71 4.26
N CYS A 334 3.26 9.48 4.09
CA CYS A 334 2.81 8.31 4.85
C CYS A 334 3.01 8.48 6.37
N GLY A 335 2.00 8.10 7.16
CA GLY A 335 2.02 8.11 8.62
C GLY A 335 1.82 9.48 9.26
N GLN A 336 1.81 10.59 8.52
CA GLN A 336 1.72 11.93 9.08
C GLN A 336 0.33 12.25 9.63
N LEU A 337 -0.73 11.99 8.86
CA LEU A 337 -2.10 12.29 9.28
C LEU A 337 -2.52 11.44 10.49
N ARG A 338 -2.21 10.14 10.47
CA ARG A 338 -2.49 9.23 11.58
C ARG A 338 -1.88 9.75 12.89
N ARG A 339 -0.62 10.16 12.88
CA ARG A 339 0.07 10.66 14.06
C ARG A 339 -0.49 11.98 14.55
N ARG A 340 -0.77 12.91 13.65
CA ARG A 340 -1.38 14.20 14.01
C ARG A 340 -2.75 14.00 14.64
N TYR A 341 -3.56 13.10 14.09
CA TYR A 341 -4.89 12.81 14.60
C TYR A 341 -4.84 12.12 15.98
N GLY A 342 -3.86 11.23 16.22
CA GLY A 342 -3.60 10.63 17.52
C GLY A 342 -3.21 11.66 18.58
N ALA A 343 -2.29 12.57 18.26
CA ALA A 343 -1.84 13.63 19.18
C ALA A 343 -2.99 14.58 19.58
N VAL A 344 -3.91 14.91 18.66
CA VAL A 344 -5.08 15.77 18.97
C VAL A 344 -6.04 15.11 19.95
N ILE A 345 -6.14 13.78 19.93
CA ILE A 345 -7.00 13.05 20.89
C ILE A 345 -6.34 12.95 22.27
N GLU A 346 -5.01 12.76 22.31
CA GLU A 346 -4.26 12.73 23.58
C GLU A 346 -4.22 14.11 24.28
N GLU A 347 -4.30 15.20 23.51
CA GLU A 347 -4.38 16.57 24.04
C GLU A 347 -5.81 16.99 24.51
N ARG A 348 -6.82 16.14 24.30
CA ARG A 348 -8.17 16.29 24.87
C ARG A 348 -8.44 15.17 25.88
N PRO A 349 -7.92 15.26 27.11
CA PRO A 349 -8.40 14.41 28.17
C PRO A 349 -9.79 14.95 28.57
N ASP A 350 -10.79 14.10 28.47
CA ASP A 350 -12.10 14.17 29.13
C ASP A 350 -12.65 15.60 29.38
N GLU A 351 -13.13 16.29 28.34
CA GLU A 351 -14.10 17.32 28.55
C GLU A 351 -15.46 16.62 28.74
N ASP A 352 -15.85 16.56 30.01
CA ASP A 352 -17.12 16.18 30.57
C ASP A 352 -18.30 16.21 29.58
N ILE A 353 -18.84 15.02 29.32
CA ILE A 353 -20.24 14.89 28.93
C ILE A 353 -21.03 15.23 30.22
N CYS A 354 -21.25 16.49 30.48
CA CYS A 354 -22.33 16.91 31.36
C CYS A 354 -23.63 16.75 30.58
N GLU A 355 -24.41 15.79 31.05
CA GLU A 355 -25.85 15.72 30.85
C GLU A 355 -26.50 17.07 31.14
N ASP A 356 -27.35 17.54 30.24
CA ASP A 356 -28.58 18.26 30.52
C ASP A 356 -29.64 17.91 29.46
#